data_2c31da392abfb73d665e044ad7399929
#
_entry.id   2c31da392abfb73d665e044ad7399929
#
_cell.length_a   1.000
_cell.length_b   1.000
_cell.length_c   1.000
_cell.angle_alpha   90.00
_cell.angle_beta   90.00
_cell.angle_gamma   90.00
#
_symmetry.space_group_name_H-M   'P 1'
#
loop_
_entity.id
_entity.type
_entity.pdbx_description
1 polymer ?
#
loop_
_entity_poly.entity_id
_entity_poly.type
_entity_poly.pdbx_seq_one_letter_code
_entity_poly.pdbx_strand_id
1 'polypeptide(L)'
;NGSIDRSGAVVIEKLCERLRDGDFNHSQPQLLSQAGTPVARLHGDLWSGNVLWCQVGDVARSCKEFLGEKTADEPQDDAAIMKGGAAIMTSAQHLEAFAGGPVVGVMIDPAAHGGHAETDLADLGLFGQQYLDSVYEGYQSVSPLESYWSERVGLHRVHMLIVHAMLFGGGYGYETVQVARHYV
;
A
#
# COMPACT_ATOMS: atom_id res chain seq x y z
N ASN A 1 -25.58 7.79 8.12
CA ASN A 1 -25.38 8.03 9.54
C ASN A 1 -25.07 9.51 9.89
N GLY A 2 -25.06 10.43 8.90
CA GLY A 2 -24.91 11.87 9.11
C GLY A 2 -23.51 12.34 9.53
N SER A 3 -22.48 11.54 9.37
CA SER A 3 -21.08 11.91 9.71
C SER A 3 -20.50 12.99 8.80
N ILE A 4 -21.08 13.22 7.62
CA ILE A 4 -20.73 14.29 6.68
C ILE A 4 -21.99 15.12 6.45
N ASP A 5 -21.93 16.41 6.71
CA ASP A 5 -23.02 17.35 6.48
C ASP A 5 -23.13 17.75 4.99
N ARG A 6 -24.15 18.54 4.67
CA ARG A 6 -24.40 18.98 3.28
C ARG A 6 -23.23 19.79 2.71
N SER A 7 -22.58 20.60 3.53
CA SER A 7 -21.44 21.41 3.08
C SER A 7 -20.20 20.54 2.79
N GLY A 8 -19.98 19.52 3.61
CA GLY A 8 -18.93 18.53 3.39
C GLY A 8 -19.18 17.67 2.14
N ALA A 9 -20.45 17.30 1.89
CA ALA A 9 -20.80 16.57 0.67
C ALA A 9 -20.44 17.36 -0.59
N VAL A 10 -20.70 18.67 -0.63
CA VAL A 10 -20.31 19.54 -1.75
C VAL A 10 -18.80 19.56 -1.97
N VAL A 11 -18.00 19.56 -0.90
CA VAL A 11 -16.54 19.50 -1.00
C VAL A 11 -16.08 18.18 -1.64
N ILE A 12 -16.67 17.07 -1.20
CA ILE A 12 -16.34 15.74 -1.75
C ILE A 12 -16.77 15.64 -3.21
N GLU A 13 -17.96 16.16 -3.58
CA GLU A 13 -18.42 16.19 -4.97
C GLU A 13 -17.44 16.95 -5.88
N LYS A 14 -16.97 18.13 -5.45
CA LYS A 14 -15.95 18.89 -6.19
C LYS A 14 -14.64 18.12 -6.34
N LEU A 15 -14.19 17.43 -5.29
CA LEU A 15 -13.01 16.60 -5.38
C LEU A 15 -13.22 15.46 -6.40
N CYS A 16 -14.39 14.82 -6.39
CA CYS A 16 -14.74 13.79 -7.37
C CYS A 16 -14.76 14.33 -8.82
N GLU A 17 -15.20 15.57 -9.04
CA GLU A 17 -15.14 16.23 -10.34
C GLU A 17 -13.69 16.39 -10.80
N ARG A 18 -12.82 16.96 -9.96
CA ARG A 18 -11.40 17.14 -10.26
C ARG A 18 -10.67 15.81 -10.53
N LEU A 19 -11.01 14.76 -9.78
CA LEU A 19 -10.47 13.42 -10.02
C LEU A 19 -10.89 12.88 -11.40
N ARG A 20 -12.16 13.09 -11.82
CA ARG A 20 -12.65 12.67 -13.14
C ARG A 20 -11.98 13.46 -14.26
N ASP A 21 -11.69 14.74 -14.04
CA ASP A 21 -11.03 15.61 -15.00
C ASP A 21 -9.53 15.28 -15.14
N GLY A 22 -8.99 14.45 -14.24
CA GLY A 22 -7.60 13.99 -14.30
C GLY A 22 -6.60 14.95 -13.69
N ASP A 23 -7.04 15.94 -12.90
CA ASP A 23 -6.19 16.95 -12.27
C ASP A 23 -5.06 16.38 -11.43
N PHE A 24 -5.25 15.16 -10.93
CA PHE A 24 -4.31 14.46 -10.06
C PHE A 24 -3.66 13.24 -10.71
N ASN A 25 -3.81 13.07 -12.02
CA ASN A 25 -3.18 11.95 -12.72
C ASN A 25 -1.65 12.07 -12.64
N HIS A 26 -1.02 10.98 -12.21
CA HIS A 26 0.43 10.88 -12.11
C HIS A 26 0.89 9.44 -12.36
N SER A 27 2.19 9.28 -12.58
CA SER A 27 2.78 7.99 -12.87
C SER A 27 2.86 7.09 -11.64
N GLN A 28 2.80 5.79 -11.85
CA GLN A 28 3.17 4.81 -10.84
C GLN A 28 4.63 4.99 -10.39
N PRO A 29 5.02 4.53 -9.19
CA PRO A 29 6.41 4.49 -8.78
C PRO A 29 7.32 3.82 -9.81
N GLN A 30 8.60 4.15 -9.79
CA GLN A 30 9.54 3.91 -10.89
C GLN A 30 9.55 2.47 -11.42
N LEU A 31 9.54 1.45 -10.58
CA LEU A 31 9.56 0.06 -11.05
C LEU A 31 8.34 -0.30 -11.88
N LEU A 32 7.15 0.13 -11.45
CA LEU A 32 5.91 -0.12 -12.18
C LEU A 32 5.86 0.68 -13.48
N SER A 33 6.27 1.95 -13.44
CA SER A 33 6.34 2.81 -14.63
C SER A 33 7.30 2.23 -15.66
N GLN A 34 8.48 1.79 -15.26
CA GLN A 34 9.46 1.16 -16.16
C GLN A 34 8.97 -0.17 -16.73
N ALA A 35 8.19 -0.93 -15.96
CA ALA A 35 7.57 -2.16 -16.43
C ALA A 35 6.36 -1.92 -17.34
N GLY A 36 5.96 -0.65 -17.57
CA GLY A 36 4.76 -0.31 -18.32
C GLY A 36 3.46 -0.75 -17.65
N THR A 37 3.47 -0.93 -16.32
CA THR A 37 2.33 -1.42 -15.56
C THR A 37 1.51 -0.23 -15.06
N PRO A 38 0.31 0.03 -15.61
CA PRO A 38 -0.49 1.21 -15.26
C PRO A 38 -1.18 1.08 -13.90
N VAL A 39 -1.33 -0.15 -13.39
CA VAL A 39 -2.08 -0.47 -12.18
C VAL A 39 -1.26 -1.38 -11.29
N ALA A 40 -0.99 -0.95 -10.06
CA ALA A 40 -0.37 -1.77 -9.03
C ALA A 40 -1.38 -2.75 -8.43
N ARG A 41 -0.92 -3.90 -7.96
CA ARG A 41 -1.68 -4.72 -7.02
C ARG A 41 -1.53 -4.11 -5.64
N LEU A 42 -2.63 -3.69 -5.04
CA LEU A 42 -2.68 -3.16 -3.69
C LEU A 42 -3.01 -4.26 -2.69
N HIS A 43 -2.53 -4.08 -1.48
CA HIS A 43 -3.04 -4.77 -0.29
C HIS A 43 -4.49 -4.32 -0.03
N GLY A 44 -4.75 -3.02 -0.15
CA GLY A 44 -6.07 -2.42 -0.11
C GLY A 44 -6.65 -2.20 1.29
N ASP A 45 -5.95 -2.64 2.32
CA ASP A 45 -6.21 -2.38 3.74
C ASP A 45 -4.88 -2.40 4.52
N LEU A 46 -3.88 -1.66 4.01
CA LEU A 46 -2.53 -1.68 4.57
C LEU A 46 -2.39 -0.62 5.68
N TRP A 47 -2.66 -1.03 6.89
CA TRP A 47 -2.41 -0.25 8.09
C TRP A 47 -1.56 -1.04 9.10
N SER A 48 -1.09 -0.39 10.15
CA SER A 48 -0.14 -1.00 11.10
C SER A 48 -0.65 -2.30 11.74
N GLY A 49 -1.96 -2.49 11.88
CA GLY A 49 -2.56 -3.73 12.40
C GLY A 49 -2.48 -4.92 11.45
N ASN A 50 -2.33 -4.66 10.15
CA ASN A 50 -2.20 -5.69 9.12
C ASN A 50 -0.73 -5.94 8.74
N VAL A 51 0.23 -5.47 9.54
CA VAL A 51 1.67 -5.75 9.40
C VAL A 51 2.19 -6.41 10.67
N LEU A 52 2.55 -7.69 10.55
CA LEU A 52 3.16 -8.45 11.63
C LEU A 52 4.69 -8.39 11.50
N TRP A 53 5.39 -8.03 12.56
CA TRP A 53 6.84 -8.03 12.62
C TRP A 53 7.32 -9.38 13.15
N CYS A 54 7.85 -10.21 12.27
CA CYS A 54 8.22 -11.59 12.54
C CYS A 54 9.73 -11.80 12.48
N GLN A 55 10.24 -12.79 13.21
CA GLN A 55 11.61 -13.23 13.03
C GLN A 55 11.77 -13.88 11.64
N VAL A 56 12.82 -13.51 10.90
CA VAL A 56 13.09 -14.04 9.56
C VAL A 56 13.13 -15.58 9.57
N GLY A 57 13.79 -16.18 10.57
CA GLY A 57 13.87 -17.64 10.70
C GLY A 57 12.53 -18.34 10.88
N ASP A 58 11.57 -17.71 11.56
CA ASP A 58 10.23 -18.27 11.75
C ASP A 58 9.41 -18.21 10.48
N VAL A 59 9.48 -17.09 9.75
CA VAL A 59 8.83 -16.94 8.44
C VAL A 59 9.41 -17.95 7.44
N ALA A 60 10.73 -18.08 7.36
CA ALA A 60 11.40 -19.04 6.48
C ALA A 60 10.99 -20.48 6.78
N ARG A 61 10.86 -20.85 8.06
CA ARG A 61 10.40 -22.18 8.50
C ARG A 61 8.96 -22.42 8.08
N SER A 62 8.07 -21.49 8.34
CA SER A 62 6.64 -21.60 7.97
C SER A 62 6.47 -21.67 6.46
N CYS A 63 7.25 -20.94 5.68
CA CYS A 63 7.22 -21.03 4.22
C CYS A 63 7.65 -22.42 3.73
N LYS A 64 8.71 -23.00 4.30
CA LYS A 64 9.17 -24.36 3.96
C LYS A 64 8.09 -25.42 4.29
N GLU A 65 7.47 -25.31 5.46
CA GLU A 65 6.39 -26.21 5.87
C GLU A 65 5.15 -26.11 4.97
N PHE A 66 4.76 -24.87 4.58
CA PHE A 66 3.59 -24.63 3.75
C PHE A 66 3.79 -25.04 2.29
N LEU A 67 4.96 -24.76 1.71
CA LEU A 67 5.27 -25.05 0.30
C LEU A 67 5.62 -26.53 0.07
N GLY A 68 5.84 -27.30 1.13
CA GLY A 68 6.46 -28.62 1.07
C GLY A 68 7.93 -28.51 0.63
N GLU A 69 8.72 -29.51 0.93
CA GLU A 69 10.04 -29.65 0.33
C GLU A 69 9.87 -29.94 -1.18
N LYS A 70 9.77 -28.90 -2.01
CA LYS A 70 9.96 -29.07 -3.45
C LYS A 70 11.40 -29.48 -3.65
N THR A 71 11.58 -30.72 -4.11
CA THR A 71 12.88 -31.27 -4.45
C THR A 71 13.57 -30.41 -5.50
N ALA A 72 14.89 -30.32 -5.41
CA ALA A 72 15.78 -29.41 -6.14
C ALA A 72 15.79 -29.55 -7.68
N ASP A 73 14.88 -30.31 -8.28
CA ASP A 73 14.85 -30.68 -9.70
C ASP A 73 13.82 -29.94 -10.55
N GLU A 74 13.01 -29.01 -10.01
CA GLU A 74 12.16 -28.17 -10.86
C GLU A 74 12.88 -26.86 -11.21
N PRO A 75 12.96 -26.48 -12.51
CA PRO A 75 13.55 -25.22 -12.91
C PRO A 75 12.79 -24.08 -12.28
N GLN A 76 13.44 -23.34 -11.42
CA GLN A 76 12.92 -22.09 -10.87
C GLN A 76 12.83 -21.09 -12.01
N ASP A 77 11.62 -20.85 -12.51
CA ASP A 77 11.37 -19.78 -13.46
C ASP A 77 11.24 -18.45 -12.69
N ASP A 78 12.37 -18.00 -12.13
CA ASP A 78 12.48 -16.71 -11.41
C ASP A 78 12.09 -15.52 -12.31
N ALA A 79 12.06 -15.71 -13.63
CA ALA A 79 11.67 -14.71 -14.60
C ALA A 79 10.14 -14.46 -14.64
N ALA A 80 9.33 -15.45 -14.24
CA ALA A 80 7.87 -15.31 -14.24
C ALA A 80 7.35 -14.45 -13.07
N ILE A 81 8.10 -14.39 -11.96
CA ILE A 81 7.73 -13.63 -10.75
C ILE A 81 8.05 -12.13 -10.93
N MET A 82 9.07 -11.81 -11.73
CA MET A 82 9.47 -10.42 -12.00
C MET A 82 8.57 -9.68 -13.00
N LYS A 83 7.67 -10.36 -13.70
CA LYS A 83 6.74 -9.73 -14.68
C LYS A 83 5.47 -9.15 -14.06
N GLY A 84 5.28 -9.25 -12.77
CA GLY A 84 4.06 -8.82 -12.07
C GLY A 84 4.27 -7.87 -10.90
N GLY A 85 5.29 -7.03 -10.92
CA GLY A 85 5.35 -5.77 -10.16
C GLY A 85 5.08 -5.81 -8.65
N ALA A 86 5.38 -6.88 -7.96
CA ALA A 86 5.66 -6.92 -6.53
C ALA A 86 6.50 -8.17 -6.31
N ALA A 87 7.72 -8.02 -5.87
CA ALA A 87 8.55 -9.14 -5.45
C ALA A 87 7.90 -9.77 -4.22
N ILE A 88 6.96 -10.68 -4.43
CA ILE A 88 6.59 -11.62 -3.39
C ILE A 88 7.83 -12.48 -3.21
N MET A 89 8.57 -12.23 -2.14
CA MET A 89 9.69 -13.08 -1.74
C MET A 89 9.16 -14.44 -1.37
N THR A 90 9.14 -15.36 -2.32
CA THR A 90 8.54 -16.69 -2.18
C THR A 90 9.55 -17.77 -1.85
N SER A 91 10.85 -17.47 -1.80
CA SER A 91 11.85 -18.47 -1.44
C SER A 91 12.54 -18.16 -0.12
N ALA A 92 12.75 -19.20 0.70
CA ALA A 92 13.51 -19.14 1.94
C ALA A 92 14.95 -18.59 1.70
N GLN A 93 15.52 -18.80 0.52
CA GLN A 93 16.83 -18.30 0.12
C GLN A 93 16.84 -16.77 -0.03
N HIS A 94 15.78 -16.17 -0.55
CA HIS A 94 15.64 -14.71 -0.62
C HIS A 94 15.46 -14.09 0.77
N LEU A 95 14.71 -14.74 1.67
CA LEU A 95 14.59 -14.32 3.07
C LEU A 95 15.94 -14.38 3.80
N GLU A 96 16.77 -15.37 3.52
CA GLU A 96 18.14 -15.48 4.07
C GLU A 96 19.08 -14.41 3.48
N ALA A 97 18.92 -14.03 2.21
CA ALA A 97 19.69 -12.96 1.56
C ALA A 97 19.32 -11.55 2.06
N PHE A 98 18.09 -11.35 2.53
CA PHE A 98 17.63 -10.12 3.18
C PHE A 98 18.03 -10.02 4.65
N ALA A 99 18.88 -10.89 5.13
CA ALA A 99 19.36 -10.97 6.51
C ALA A 99 20.19 -9.74 6.97
N GLY A 100 19.80 -8.55 6.54
CA GLY A 100 20.25 -7.29 7.14
C GLY A 100 19.67 -7.03 8.53
N GLY A 101 18.67 -7.82 8.94
CA GLY A 101 18.03 -7.73 10.24
C GLY A 101 17.31 -9.03 10.63
N PRO A 102 17.10 -9.25 11.94
CA PRO A 102 16.41 -10.45 12.42
C PRO A 102 14.89 -10.42 12.19
N VAL A 103 14.33 -9.30 11.71
CA VAL A 103 12.88 -9.04 11.66
C VAL A 103 12.44 -8.67 10.25
N VAL A 104 11.30 -9.20 9.82
CA VAL A 104 10.63 -8.90 8.54
C VAL A 104 9.16 -8.56 8.78
N GLY A 105 8.61 -7.63 7.99
CA GLY A 105 7.19 -7.33 7.96
C GLY A 105 6.42 -8.37 7.12
N VAL A 106 5.41 -8.98 7.72
CA VAL A 106 4.48 -9.90 7.04
C VAL A 106 3.12 -9.21 6.96
N MET A 107 2.65 -8.97 5.74
CA MET A 107 1.32 -8.39 5.51
C MET A 107 0.25 -9.48 5.57
N ILE A 108 -0.86 -9.18 6.26
CA ILE A 108 -2.00 -10.10 6.46
C ILE A 108 -3.31 -9.40 6.14
N ASP A 109 -4.39 -10.16 5.98
CA ASP A 109 -5.77 -9.68 5.76
C ASP A 109 -5.93 -8.68 4.60
N PRO A 110 -5.48 -9.02 3.37
CA PRO A 110 -5.59 -8.11 2.25
C PRO A 110 -7.03 -7.96 1.75
N ALA A 111 -7.42 -6.72 1.43
CA ALA A 111 -8.58 -6.39 0.59
C ALA A 111 -8.13 -6.12 -0.86
N ALA A 112 -7.40 -7.06 -1.45
CA ALA A 112 -6.60 -6.88 -2.64
C ALA A 112 -7.39 -6.38 -3.86
N HIS A 113 -6.92 -5.29 -4.47
CA HIS A 113 -7.47 -4.74 -5.72
C HIS A 113 -6.39 -4.04 -6.54
N GLY A 114 -6.75 -3.52 -7.70
CA GLY A 114 -5.85 -2.73 -8.54
C GLY A 114 -5.95 -1.24 -8.23
N GLY A 115 -4.82 -0.53 -8.25
CA GLY A 115 -4.81 0.91 -8.02
C GLY A 115 -3.43 1.55 -8.17
N HIS A 116 -3.27 2.73 -7.62
CA HIS A 116 -1.98 3.41 -7.57
C HIS A 116 -1.20 2.95 -6.33
N ALA A 117 0.07 2.60 -6.47
CA ALA A 117 0.88 2.05 -5.37
C ALA A 117 1.01 2.99 -4.16
N GLU A 118 0.93 4.31 -4.37
CA GLU A 118 0.96 5.30 -3.28
C GLU A 118 -0.23 5.15 -2.32
N THR A 119 -1.32 4.48 -2.73
CA THR A 119 -2.50 4.28 -1.86
C THR A 119 -2.17 3.44 -0.64
N ASP A 120 -1.53 2.28 -0.82
CA ASP A 120 -1.11 1.45 0.32
C ASP A 120 -0.11 2.16 1.22
N LEU A 121 0.81 2.93 0.64
CA LEU A 121 1.78 3.71 1.41
C LEU A 121 1.09 4.82 2.23
N ALA A 122 0.07 5.45 1.67
CA ALA A 122 -0.72 6.45 2.36
C ALA A 122 -1.54 5.84 3.51
N ASP A 123 -2.17 4.69 3.27
CA ASP A 123 -3.00 3.98 4.24
C ASP A 123 -2.16 3.45 5.41
N LEU A 124 -0.92 3.03 5.16
CA LEU A 124 -0.01 2.57 6.20
C LEU A 124 0.22 3.62 7.30
N GLY A 125 0.23 4.91 6.93
CA GLY A 125 0.37 6.00 7.88
C GLY A 125 -0.94 6.53 8.49
N LEU A 126 -2.11 6.01 8.08
CA LEU A 126 -3.40 6.61 8.45
C LEU A 126 -3.72 6.48 9.94
N PHE A 127 -3.44 5.33 10.54
CA PHE A 127 -3.70 5.05 11.96
C PHE A 127 -2.43 5.04 12.82
N GLY A 128 -1.35 5.62 12.30
CA GLY A 128 -0.04 5.63 12.94
C GLY A 128 0.72 4.34 12.69
N GLN A 129 1.89 4.47 12.12
CA GLN A 129 2.86 3.41 11.91
C GLN A 129 4.16 3.82 12.56
N GLN A 130 4.67 2.98 13.45
CA GLN A 130 6.00 3.20 14.02
C GLN A 130 7.07 3.11 12.91
N TYR A 131 8.01 4.03 12.91
CA TYR A 131 9.09 4.10 11.91
C TYR A 131 8.61 4.27 10.46
N LEU A 132 7.48 4.95 10.25
CA LEU A 132 6.89 5.16 8.92
C LEU A 132 7.89 5.76 7.91
N ASP A 133 8.68 6.72 8.34
CA ASP A 133 9.70 7.36 7.48
C ASP A 133 10.72 6.34 6.99
N SER A 134 11.18 5.43 7.87
CA SER A 134 12.10 4.36 7.47
C SER A 134 11.47 3.36 6.49
N VAL A 135 10.16 3.11 6.60
CA VAL A 135 9.42 2.30 5.61
C VAL A 135 9.39 3.01 4.26
N TYR A 136 9.10 4.31 4.23
CA TYR A 136 9.12 5.11 3.00
C TYR A 136 10.51 5.18 2.38
N GLU A 137 11.56 5.38 3.17
CA GLU A 137 12.94 5.35 2.72
C GLU A 137 13.31 3.99 2.11
N GLY A 138 12.95 2.89 2.79
CA GLY A 138 13.15 1.53 2.30
C GLY A 138 12.43 1.28 0.98
N TYR A 139 11.16 1.68 0.86
CA TYR A 139 10.40 1.57 -0.37
C TYR A 139 11.07 2.36 -1.52
N GLN A 140 11.41 3.63 -1.27
CA GLN A 140 12.02 4.50 -2.27
C GLN A 140 13.43 4.04 -2.69
N SER A 141 14.15 3.32 -1.83
CA SER A 141 15.44 2.74 -2.20
C SER A 141 15.33 1.68 -3.30
N VAL A 142 14.17 1.06 -3.45
CA VAL A 142 13.87 0.02 -4.44
C VAL A 142 13.05 0.57 -5.60
N SER A 143 12.02 1.35 -5.30
CA SER A 143 11.10 1.94 -6.29
C SER A 143 10.84 3.40 -5.95
N PRO A 144 11.66 4.33 -6.43
CA PRO A 144 11.47 5.75 -6.22
C PRO A 144 10.05 6.20 -6.55
N LEU A 145 9.48 6.98 -5.63
CA LEU A 145 8.19 7.62 -5.78
C LEU A 145 8.32 8.86 -6.69
N GLU A 146 7.23 9.20 -7.37
CA GLU A 146 7.16 10.41 -8.19
C GLU A 146 7.33 11.68 -7.34
N SER A 147 7.81 12.73 -7.99
CA SER A 147 7.97 14.05 -7.33
C SER A 147 6.65 14.49 -6.69
N TYR A 148 6.77 15.13 -5.54
CA TYR A 148 5.62 15.64 -4.76
C TYR A 148 4.64 14.56 -4.29
N TRP A 149 5.04 13.29 -4.20
CA TRP A 149 4.19 12.21 -3.69
C TRP A 149 3.64 12.51 -2.29
N SER A 150 4.41 13.17 -1.44
CA SER A 150 3.99 13.56 -0.09
C SER A 150 2.77 14.49 -0.07
N GLU A 151 2.61 15.31 -1.12
CA GLU A 151 1.44 16.17 -1.26
C GLU A 151 0.17 15.40 -1.65
N ARG A 152 0.32 14.20 -2.21
CA ARG A 152 -0.79 13.32 -2.61
C ARG A 152 -1.22 12.33 -1.52
N VAL A 153 -0.46 12.19 -0.44
CA VAL A 153 -0.77 11.25 0.65
C VAL A 153 -2.19 11.45 1.18
N GLY A 154 -2.59 12.71 1.42
CA GLY A 154 -3.95 13.01 1.85
C GLY A 154 -5.00 12.59 0.83
N LEU A 155 -4.75 12.82 -0.47
CA LEU A 155 -5.66 12.44 -1.54
C LEU A 155 -5.91 10.92 -1.56
N HIS A 156 -4.85 10.12 -1.46
CA HIS A 156 -4.95 8.67 -1.41
C HIS A 156 -5.71 8.17 -0.17
N ARG A 157 -5.62 8.86 0.96
CA ARG A 157 -6.35 8.53 2.21
C ARG A 157 -7.86 8.81 2.15
N VAL A 158 -8.33 9.68 1.25
CA VAL A 158 -9.75 10.07 1.20
C VAL A 158 -10.68 8.87 1.08
N HIS A 159 -10.33 7.87 0.25
CA HIS A 159 -11.15 6.67 0.09
C HIS A 159 -11.32 5.92 1.42
N MET A 160 -10.23 5.62 2.10
CA MET A 160 -10.27 4.89 3.38
C MET A 160 -11.00 5.70 4.46
N LEU A 161 -10.79 7.01 4.52
CA LEU A 161 -11.49 7.90 5.44
C LEU A 161 -13.01 7.90 5.19
N ILE A 162 -13.45 7.89 3.93
CA ILE A 162 -14.89 7.78 3.58
C ILE A 162 -15.46 6.44 4.04
N VAL A 163 -14.75 5.34 3.78
CA VAL A 163 -15.16 4.01 4.23
C VAL A 163 -15.32 3.99 5.75
N HIS A 164 -14.36 4.52 6.50
CA HIS A 164 -14.43 4.60 7.96
C HIS A 164 -15.56 5.52 8.44
N ALA A 165 -15.80 6.64 7.77
CA ALA A 165 -16.93 7.51 8.07
C ALA A 165 -18.28 6.80 7.88
N MET A 166 -18.40 5.94 6.88
CA MET A 166 -19.62 5.14 6.63
C MET A 166 -19.81 4.03 7.65
N LEU A 167 -18.76 3.33 8.03
CA LEU A 167 -18.83 2.17 8.91
C LEU A 167 -18.91 2.56 10.39
N PHE A 168 -18.11 3.52 10.80
CA PHE A 168 -17.88 3.86 12.21
C PHE A 168 -18.43 5.23 12.60
N GLY A 169 -18.65 6.13 11.64
CA GLY A 169 -19.10 7.49 11.93
C GLY A 169 -18.04 8.34 12.64
N GLY A 170 -18.42 9.04 13.70
CA GLY A 170 -17.50 9.80 14.55
C GLY A 170 -16.74 10.91 13.81
N GLY A 171 -15.46 11.07 14.15
CA GLY A 171 -14.59 12.11 13.60
C GLY A 171 -14.15 11.89 12.15
N TYR A 172 -14.30 10.67 11.60
CA TYR A 172 -13.84 10.34 10.24
C TYR A 172 -14.52 11.18 9.15
N GLY A 173 -15.81 11.48 9.31
CA GLY A 173 -16.52 12.34 8.37
C GLY A 173 -15.94 13.76 8.33
N TYR A 174 -15.65 14.33 9.49
CA TYR A 174 -14.98 15.63 9.59
C TYR A 174 -13.57 15.59 8.95
N GLU A 175 -12.77 14.59 9.30
CA GLU A 175 -11.42 14.42 8.78
C GLU A 175 -11.43 14.26 7.24
N THR A 176 -12.34 13.43 6.71
CA THR A 176 -12.54 13.29 5.26
C THR A 176 -12.73 14.64 4.58
N VAL A 177 -13.63 15.48 5.13
CA VAL A 177 -13.91 16.80 4.56
C VAL A 177 -12.72 17.74 4.69
N GLN A 178 -11.97 17.72 5.80
CA GLN A 178 -10.77 18.55 5.95
C GLN A 178 -9.69 18.17 4.93
N VAL A 179 -9.44 16.88 4.76
CA VAL A 179 -8.49 16.38 3.76
C VAL A 179 -8.95 16.76 2.35
N ALA A 180 -10.21 16.52 2.01
CA ALA A 180 -10.75 16.83 0.69
C ALA A 180 -10.65 18.33 0.36
N ARG A 181 -10.84 19.23 1.33
CA ARG A 181 -10.71 20.69 1.14
C ARG A 181 -9.35 21.13 0.67
N HIS A 182 -8.32 20.39 0.99
CA HIS A 182 -6.96 20.71 0.55
C HIS A 182 -6.80 20.57 -0.98
N TYR A 183 -7.68 19.81 -1.61
CA TYR A 183 -7.60 19.46 -3.04
C TYR A 183 -8.71 20.09 -3.90
N VAL A 184 -9.50 21.06 -3.39
CA VAL A 184 -10.61 21.66 -4.13
C VAL A 184 -10.53 23.18 -4.21
#